data_88ee9fd0ab1b65dd465503c4edbf52e3
#
_entry.id   88ee9fd0ab1b65dd465503c4edbf52e3
#
_cell.length_a   1.000
_cell.length_b   1.000
_cell.length_c   1.000
_cell.angle_alpha   90.00
_cell.angle_beta   90.00
_cell.angle_gamma   90.00
#
_symmetry.space_group_name_H-M   'P 1'
#
loop_
_entity.id
_entity.type
_entity.pdbx_description
1 polymer ?
#
loop_
_entity_poly.entity_id
_entity_poly.type
_entity_poly.pdbx_seq_one_letter_code
_entity_poly.pdbx_strand_id
1 'polypeptide(L)'
;RGLGDVYKRQAWSNLLLGCKYCNTRKAAKITPQNVGEYLWPDSDNTAVAFSYTNGIPKVNEDILSALDPTGICCEKAKNTYEMVGLGNIPIQKDDKDRRATSRNSAFIKARESLEGWRQIKDAPETYKSVMKTQIMITAVAEGFFSVWMTVFADEPQILQALIESFPGTNGAYYGKDGKIKKIM
;
A
#
# COMPACT_ATOMS: atom_id res chain seq x y z
N ARG A 1 -35.68 -4.84 -0.51
CA ARG A 1 -34.28 -5.35 -0.58
C ARG A 1 -34.35 -6.85 -0.33
N GLY A 2 -34.12 -7.67 -1.37
CA GLY A 2 -34.28 -9.11 -1.30
C GLY A 2 -33.16 -9.80 -0.51
N LEU A 3 -33.47 -10.96 0.11
CA LEU A 3 -32.52 -11.81 0.83
C LEU A 3 -31.25 -12.15 0.00
N GLY A 4 -31.32 -12.15 -1.33
CA GLY A 4 -30.17 -12.36 -2.22
C GLY A 4 -29.03 -11.35 -2.10
N ASP A 5 -29.31 -10.09 -1.70
CA ASP A 5 -28.28 -9.07 -1.49
C ASP A 5 -27.49 -9.28 -0.19
N VAL A 6 -28.11 -9.90 0.81
CA VAL A 6 -27.45 -10.19 2.10
C VAL A 6 -26.43 -11.31 1.92
N TYR A 7 -26.78 -12.38 1.20
CA TYR A 7 -25.86 -13.50 0.93
C TYR A 7 -24.66 -13.07 0.07
N LYS A 8 -24.86 -12.22 -0.94
CA LYS A 8 -23.75 -11.71 -1.75
C LYS A 8 -22.78 -10.85 -0.93
N ARG A 9 -23.28 -10.11 0.07
CA ARG A 9 -22.43 -9.30 0.98
C ARG A 9 -21.60 -10.13 1.94
N GLN A 10 -22.03 -11.37 2.24
CA GLN A 10 -21.34 -12.30 3.15
C GLN A 10 -20.47 -13.33 2.42
N ALA A 11 -20.39 -13.29 1.09
CA ALA A 11 -19.50 -14.15 0.35
C ALA A 11 -18.03 -13.80 0.65
N TRP A 12 -17.21 -14.80 0.95
CA TRP A 12 -15.78 -14.61 1.23
C TRP A 12 -15.03 -13.84 0.13
N SER A 13 -15.44 -14.02 -1.13
CA SER A 13 -14.92 -13.29 -2.27
C SER A 13 -15.16 -11.77 -2.24
N ASN A 14 -16.08 -11.30 -1.39
CA ASN A 14 -16.39 -9.88 -1.22
C ASN A 14 -15.77 -9.27 0.04
N LEU A 15 -15.02 -10.08 0.82
CA LEU A 15 -14.42 -9.62 2.06
C LEU A 15 -12.96 -9.20 1.81
N LEU A 16 -12.74 -7.89 1.80
CA LEU A 16 -11.39 -7.31 1.79
C LEU A 16 -10.99 -6.97 3.22
N LEU A 17 -9.78 -7.37 3.58
CA LEU A 17 -9.18 -6.95 4.85
C LEU A 17 -8.94 -5.43 4.81
N GLY A 18 -9.65 -4.71 5.63
CA GLY A 18 -9.55 -3.25 5.71
C GLY A 18 -9.59 -2.76 7.16
N CYS A 19 -8.86 -1.69 7.44
CA CYS A 19 -8.91 -1.11 8.78
C CYS A 19 -10.30 -0.51 9.08
N LYS A 20 -10.67 -0.48 10.37
CA LYS A 20 -11.95 0.04 10.85
C LYS A 20 -12.27 1.44 10.29
N TYR A 21 -11.30 2.34 10.29
CA TYR A 21 -11.49 3.73 9.82
C TYR A 21 -11.77 3.82 8.33
N CYS A 22 -11.00 3.09 7.49
CA CYS A 22 -11.25 3.04 6.06
C CYS A 22 -12.63 2.45 5.75
N ASN A 23 -13.00 1.35 6.41
CA ASN A 23 -14.30 0.72 6.23
C ASN A 23 -15.47 1.62 6.66
N THR A 24 -15.34 2.32 7.80
CA THR A 24 -16.37 3.25 8.25
C THR A 24 -16.57 4.40 7.27
N ARG A 25 -15.49 4.98 6.74
CA ARG A 25 -15.56 6.06 5.76
C ARG A 25 -16.15 5.61 4.42
N LYS A 26 -15.83 4.39 4.00
CA LYS A 26 -16.33 3.77 2.78
C LYS A 26 -17.82 3.46 2.85
N ALA A 27 -18.31 2.94 3.96
CA ALA A 27 -19.57 2.20 4.11
C ALA A 27 -20.83 2.88 3.54
N ALA A 28 -20.95 4.21 3.64
CA ALA A 28 -22.11 4.95 3.17
C ALA A 28 -21.91 5.66 1.82
N LYS A 29 -20.67 5.70 1.32
CA LYS A 29 -20.29 6.50 0.14
C LYS A 29 -20.22 5.68 -1.13
N ILE A 30 -20.01 4.37 -1.03
CA ILE A 30 -19.86 3.49 -2.18
C ILE A 30 -21.20 2.86 -2.55
N THR A 31 -21.57 3.03 -3.81
CA THR A 31 -22.77 2.47 -4.44
C THR A 31 -22.37 1.69 -5.69
N PRO A 32 -23.26 0.84 -6.25
CA PRO A 32 -22.99 0.18 -7.53
C PRO A 32 -22.71 1.15 -8.69
N GLN A 33 -23.21 2.39 -8.61
CA GLN A 33 -23.06 3.40 -9.65
C GLN A 33 -21.67 4.05 -9.63
N ASN A 34 -21.06 4.22 -8.44
CA ASN A 34 -19.78 4.92 -8.29
C ASN A 34 -18.60 4.03 -7.90
N VAL A 35 -18.80 2.70 -7.73
CA VAL A 35 -17.73 1.77 -7.36
C VAL A 35 -16.54 1.83 -8.32
N GLY A 36 -16.78 2.09 -9.59
CA GLY A 36 -15.74 2.22 -10.62
C GLY A 36 -14.88 3.49 -10.54
N GLU A 37 -15.25 4.46 -9.69
CA GLU A 37 -14.54 5.73 -9.51
C GLU A 37 -13.37 5.63 -8.51
N TYR A 38 -13.16 4.46 -7.91
CA TYR A 38 -12.17 4.22 -6.85
C TYR A 38 -11.20 3.11 -7.22
N LEU A 39 -10.04 3.09 -6.57
CA LEU A 39 -9.11 1.97 -6.63
C LEU A 39 -9.46 0.91 -5.58
N TRP A 40 -9.36 -0.35 -5.97
CA TRP A 40 -9.67 -1.50 -5.12
C TRP A 40 -8.47 -2.43 -4.97
N PRO A 41 -8.06 -2.79 -3.73
CA PRO A 41 -6.87 -3.61 -3.50
C PRO A 41 -6.90 -5.02 -4.09
N ASP A 42 -8.09 -5.54 -4.41
CA ASP A 42 -8.29 -6.86 -5.02
C ASP A 42 -8.21 -6.86 -6.54
N SER A 43 -8.39 -5.70 -7.16
CA SER A 43 -8.37 -5.55 -8.62
C SER A 43 -7.33 -4.58 -9.13
N ASP A 44 -6.86 -3.66 -8.28
CA ASP A 44 -5.96 -2.59 -8.68
C ASP A 44 -4.67 -2.61 -7.84
N ASN A 45 -3.56 -2.19 -8.42
CA ASN A 45 -2.31 -2.02 -7.68
C ASN A 45 -2.32 -0.73 -6.86
N THR A 46 -2.98 -0.76 -5.70
CA THR A 46 -3.06 0.40 -4.81
C THR A 46 -1.72 0.80 -4.19
N ALA A 47 -0.73 -0.10 -4.19
CA ALA A 47 0.59 0.19 -3.62
C ALA A 47 1.37 1.25 -4.42
N VAL A 48 1.09 1.37 -5.72
CA VAL A 48 1.72 2.37 -6.59
C VAL A 48 1.00 3.70 -6.59
N ALA A 49 -0.29 3.67 -6.28
CA ALA A 49 -1.14 4.86 -6.33
C ALA A 49 -0.72 5.94 -5.34
N PHE A 50 -0.01 5.57 -4.29
CA PHE A 50 0.40 6.47 -3.21
C PHE A 50 1.89 6.37 -2.93
N SER A 51 2.56 7.52 -2.85
CA SER A 51 3.94 7.67 -2.37
C SER A 51 3.96 8.31 -0.99
N TYR A 52 5.10 8.21 -0.30
CA TYR A 52 5.21 8.66 1.09
C TYR A 52 6.44 9.54 1.29
N THR A 53 6.21 10.72 1.84
CA THR A 53 7.28 11.63 2.27
C THR A 53 7.18 11.79 3.78
N ASN A 54 8.19 11.34 4.52
CA ASN A 54 8.16 11.33 6.00
C ASN A 54 6.88 10.68 6.57
N GLY A 55 6.44 9.58 5.98
CA GLY A 55 5.22 8.87 6.37
C GLY A 55 3.90 9.55 5.97
N ILE A 56 3.95 10.73 5.35
CA ILE A 56 2.77 11.44 4.85
C ILE A 56 2.46 10.94 3.44
N PRO A 57 1.27 10.38 3.21
CA PRO A 57 0.87 9.89 1.90
C PRO A 57 0.47 11.02 0.96
N LYS A 58 0.75 10.86 -0.30
CA LYS A 58 0.23 11.69 -1.39
C LYS A 58 -0.03 10.81 -2.61
N VAL A 59 -0.91 11.27 -3.49
CA VAL A 59 -1.14 10.60 -4.77
C VAL A 59 0.13 10.68 -5.61
N ASN A 60 0.51 9.56 -6.21
CA ASN A 60 1.73 9.42 -7.01
C ASN A 60 1.46 9.79 -8.47
N GLU A 61 1.13 11.05 -8.72
CA GLU A 61 0.64 11.53 -10.01
C GLU A 61 1.62 11.26 -11.16
N ASP A 62 2.93 11.38 -10.91
CA ASP A 62 3.97 11.17 -11.94
C ASP A 62 3.94 9.73 -12.48
N ILE A 63 3.93 8.75 -11.58
CA ILE A 63 3.88 7.34 -11.97
C ILE A 63 2.52 6.98 -12.59
N LEU A 64 1.43 7.48 -11.99
CA LEU A 64 0.09 7.20 -12.48
C LEU A 64 -0.10 7.75 -13.90
N SER A 65 0.36 8.97 -14.18
CA SER A 65 0.28 9.58 -15.51
C SER A 65 1.18 8.88 -16.53
N ALA A 66 2.35 8.39 -16.11
CA ALA A 66 3.24 7.61 -16.98
C ALA A 66 2.66 6.25 -17.36
N LEU A 67 1.93 5.59 -16.44
CA LEU A 67 1.31 4.28 -16.67
C LEU A 67 -0.07 4.37 -17.32
N ASP A 68 -0.80 5.47 -17.10
CA ASP A 68 -2.11 5.74 -17.67
C ASP A 68 -2.22 7.19 -18.13
N PRO A 69 -1.86 7.48 -19.39
CA PRO A 69 -1.97 8.82 -19.98
C PRO A 69 -3.43 9.34 -20.08
N THR A 70 -4.45 8.49 -19.92
CA THR A 70 -5.85 8.92 -19.92
C THR A 70 -6.23 9.68 -18.67
N GLY A 71 -5.44 9.55 -17.58
CA GLY A 71 -5.67 10.20 -16.30
C GLY A 71 -6.70 9.50 -15.41
N ILE A 72 -7.37 8.45 -15.89
CA ILE A 72 -8.41 7.73 -15.13
C ILE A 72 -7.86 7.16 -13.83
N CYS A 73 -6.67 6.55 -13.87
CA CYS A 73 -6.04 5.99 -12.67
C CYS A 73 -5.68 7.06 -11.64
N CYS A 74 -5.25 8.24 -12.10
CA CYS A 74 -4.93 9.36 -11.24
C CYS A 74 -6.19 9.90 -10.54
N GLU A 75 -7.29 10.03 -11.27
CA GLU A 75 -8.59 10.44 -10.71
C GLU A 75 -9.10 9.43 -9.68
N LYS A 76 -9.10 8.14 -10.01
CA LYS A 76 -9.47 7.08 -9.06
C LYS A 76 -8.60 7.10 -7.80
N ALA A 77 -7.30 7.36 -7.92
CA ALA A 77 -6.40 7.46 -6.78
C ALA A 77 -6.76 8.67 -5.90
N LYS A 78 -7.05 9.83 -6.49
CA LYS A 78 -7.50 11.03 -5.77
C LYS A 78 -8.81 10.77 -5.03
N ASN A 79 -9.80 10.21 -5.71
CA ASN A 79 -11.09 9.86 -5.12
C ASN A 79 -10.92 8.88 -3.94
N THR A 80 -10.06 7.86 -4.11
CA THR A 80 -9.77 6.90 -3.05
C THR A 80 -9.08 7.56 -1.86
N TYR A 81 -8.08 8.41 -2.11
CA TYR A 81 -7.35 9.16 -1.09
C TYR A 81 -8.30 9.99 -0.20
N GLU A 82 -9.21 10.73 -0.83
CA GLU A 82 -10.19 11.57 -0.14
C GLU A 82 -11.25 10.75 0.57
N MET A 83 -11.80 9.74 -0.09
CA MET A 83 -12.85 8.88 0.45
C MET A 83 -12.43 8.23 1.77
N VAL A 84 -11.23 7.63 1.81
CA VAL A 84 -10.72 6.99 3.04
C VAL A 84 -10.07 7.98 4.00
N GLY A 85 -9.88 9.23 3.60
CA GLY A 85 -9.15 10.25 4.38
C GLY A 85 -7.72 9.78 4.67
N LEU A 86 -6.98 9.38 3.63
CA LEU A 86 -5.65 8.80 3.79
C LEU A 86 -4.65 9.81 4.38
N GLY A 87 -4.82 11.09 4.05
CA GLY A 87 -4.01 12.20 4.56
C GLY A 87 -4.37 12.68 5.96
N ASN A 88 -5.41 12.13 6.60
CA ASN A 88 -5.81 12.58 7.93
C ASN A 88 -4.71 12.34 8.97
N ILE A 89 -4.40 13.40 9.72
CA ILE A 89 -3.46 13.39 10.84
C ILE A 89 -4.25 13.63 12.11
N PRO A 90 -3.99 12.89 13.21
CA PRO A 90 -4.66 13.15 14.49
C PRO A 90 -4.31 14.55 14.98
N ILE A 91 -5.33 15.33 15.32
CA ILE A 91 -5.18 16.72 15.79
C ILE A 91 -5.09 16.76 17.32
N GLN A 92 -5.78 15.84 17.98
CA GLN A 92 -5.84 15.77 19.45
C GLN A 92 -5.18 14.47 19.95
N LYS A 93 -4.65 14.53 21.18
CA LYS A 93 -3.94 13.39 21.81
C LYS A 93 -4.82 12.15 21.99
N ASP A 94 -6.10 12.34 22.18
CA ASP A 94 -7.13 11.32 22.38
C ASP A 94 -7.81 10.85 21.07
N ASP A 95 -7.39 11.37 19.92
CA ASP A 95 -7.86 10.91 18.63
C ASP A 95 -7.58 9.41 18.47
N LYS A 96 -8.65 8.67 18.14
CA LYS A 96 -8.60 7.21 17.99
C LYS A 96 -8.04 6.74 16.65
N ASP A 97 -7.94 7.64 15.66
CA ASP A 97 -7.37 7.30 14.34
C ASP A 97 -5.83 7.29 14.40
N ARG A 98 -5.27 6.12 14.59
CA ARG A 98 -3.81 5.91 14.68
C ARG A 98 -3.14 5.61 13.34
N ARG A 99 -3.87 5.67 12.22
CA ARG A 99 -3.31 5.31 10.91
C ARG A 99 -2.09 6.13 10.53
N ALA A 100 -2.13 7.45 10.74
CA ALA A 100 -0.99 8.32 10.46
C ALA A 100 0.23 7.99 11.35
N THR A 101 0.01 7.80 12.65
CA THR A 101 1.07 7.44 13.60
C THR A 101 1.71 6.09 13.27
N SER A 102 0.89 5.05 13.02
CA SER A 102 1.38 3.72 12.67
C SER A 102 2.14 3.72 11.35
N ARG A 103 1.64 4.44 10.34
CA ARG A 103 2.31 4.59 9.06
C ARG A 103 3.65 5.32 9.17
N ASN A 104 3.72 6.36 9.99
CA ASN A 104 4.97 7.07 10.26
C ASN A 104 5.99 6.16 10.98
N SER A 105 5.54 5.34 11.93
CA SER A 105 6.39 4.32 12.57
C SER A 105 6.96 3.34 11.54
N ALA A 106 6.12 2.81 10.66
CA ALA A 106 6.57 1.93 9.58
C ALA A 106 7.56 2.63 8.64
N PHE A 107 7.35 3.91 8.32
CA PHE A 107 8.27 4.70 7.49
C PHE A 107 9.64 4.88 8.14
N ILE A 108 9.69 5.19 9.43
CA ILE A 108 10.95 5.33 10.18
C ILE A 108 11.70 4.00 10.18
N LYS A 109 11.03 2.88 10.52
CA LYS A 109 11.63 1.55 10.53
C LYS A 109 12.11 1.11 9.15
N ALA A 110 11.37 1.43 8.10
CA ALA A 110 11.79 1.15 6.73
C ALA A 110 13.08 1.92 6.37
N ARG A 111 13.17 3.20 6.75
CA ARG A 111 14.38 4.01 6.54
C ARG A 111 15.59 3.49 7.29
N GLU A 112 15.45 3.18 8.58
CA GLU A 112 16.51 2.56 9.37
C GLU A 112 16.96 1.23 8.77
N SER A 113 16.02 0.42 8.31
CA SER A 113 16.31 -0.84 7.62
C SER A 113 17.06 -0.62 6.29
N LEU A 114 16.70 0.40 5.53
CA LEU A 114 17.42 0.77 4.29
C LEU A 114 18.84 1.23 4.58
N GLU A 115 19.05 2.03 5.61
CA GLU A 115 20.37 2.47 6.04
C GLU A 115 21.24 1.27 6.43
N GLY A 116 20.71 0.35 7.23
CA GLY A 116 21.41 -0.91 7.58
C GLY A 116 21.71 -1.77 6.36
N TRP A 117 20.76 -1.90 5.43
CA TRP A 117 20.97 -2.62 4.17
C TRP A 117 22.12 -2.03 3.34
N ARG A 118 22.18 -0.72 3.22
CA ARG A 118 23.23 -0.01 2.47
C ARG A 118 24.61 -0.14 3.11
N GLN A 119 24.68 -0.20 4.44
CA GLN A 119 25.95 -0.40 5.15
C GLN A 119 26.60 -1.78 4.87
N ILE A 120 25.81 -2.80 4.56
CA ILE A 120 26.29 -4.14 4.27
C ILE A 120 26.37 -4.43 2.77
N LYS A 121 26.32 -3.43 1.90
CA LYS A 121 26.31 -3.60 0.45
C LYS A 121 27.47 -4.47 -0.05
N ASP A 122 28.65 -4.31 0.51
CA ASP A 122 29.89 -5.04 0.16
C ASP A 122 30.17 -6.23 1.09
N ALA A 123 29.26 -6.57 1.99
CA ALA A 123 29.40 -7.70 2.88
C ALA A 123 29.17 -9.05 2.15
N PRO A 124 29.68 -10.16 2.70
CA PRO A 124 29.37 -11.51 2.19
C PRO A 124 27.87 -11.76 2.09
N GLU A 125 27.46 -12.55 1.09
CA GLU A 125 26.04 -12.84 0.78
C GLU A 125 25.27 -13.42 1.97
N THR A 126 25.95 -14.15 2.85
CA THR A 126 25.36 -14.68 4.08
C THR A 126 24.78 -13.58 4.97
N TYR A 127 25.52 -12.47 5.17
CA TYR A 127 25.04 -11.34 5.96
C TYR A 127 23.89 -10.60 5.27
N LYS A 128 23.97 -10.43 3.96
CA LYS A 128 22.89 -9.83 3.17
C LYS A 128 21.61 -10.64 3.25
N SER A 129 21.72 -11.98 3.17
CA SER A 129 20.57 -12.88 3.30
C SER A 129 19.88 -12.76 4.65
N VAL A 130 20.67 -12.73 5.73
CA VAL A 130 20.15 -12.53 7.09
C VAL A 130 19.46 -11.18 7.22
N MET A 131 20.10 -10.10 6.78
CA MET A 131 19.52 -8.75 6.84
C MET A 131 18.25 -8.64 5.99
N LYS A 132 18.24 -9.19 4.79
CA LYS A 132 17.04 -9.26 3.95
C LYS A 132 15.89 -9.97 4.66
N THR A 133 16.15 -11.09 5.30
CA THR A 133 15.15 -11.82 6.10
C THR A 133 14.60 -10.95 7.23
N GLN A 134 15.46 -10.25 7.97
CA GLN A 134 15.04 -9.35 9.06
C GLN A 134 14.20 -8.19 8.54
N ILE A 135 14.55 -7.60 7.39
CA ILE A 135 13.74 -6.56 6.74
C ILE A 135 12.34 -7.10 6.42
N MET A 136 12.24 -8.32 5.85
CA MET A 136 10.93 -8.93 5.52
C MET A 136 10.09 -9.20 6.76
N ILE A 137 10.68 -9.76 7.81
CA ILE A 137 9.98 -10.00 9.09
C ILE A 137 9.43 -8.69 9.65
N THR A 138 10.26 -7.65 9.67
CA THR A 138 9.86 -6.33 10.18
C THR A 138 8.76 -5.71 9.30
N ALA A 139 8.92 -5.75 7.99
CA ALA A 139 7.97 -5.18 7.04
C ALA A 139 6.59 -5.83 7.14
N VAL A 140 6.54 -7.16 7.20
CA VAL A 140 5.27 -7.90 7.32
C VAL A 140 4.61 -7.64 8.67
N ALA A 141 5.38 -7.57 9.77
CA ALA A 141 4.86 -7.28 11.10
C ALA A 141 4.29 -5.86 11.23
N GLU A 142 4.95 -4.86 10.64
CA GLU A 142 4.48 -3.46 10.65
C GLU A 142 3.33 -3.23 9.67
N GLY A 143 3.25 -4.00 8.58
CA GLY A 143 2.33 -3.75 7.49
C GLY A 143 2.74 -2.55 6.62
N PHE A 144 1.76 -1.86 6.03
CA PHE A 144 1.97 -0.69 5.16
C PHE A 144 2.89 -0.96 3.97
N PHE A 145 2.62 -2.02 3.22
CA PHE A 145 3.39 -2.48 2.06
C PHE A 145 3.88 -1.35 1.15
N SER A 146 3.00 -0.40 0.78
CA SER A 146 3.34 0.72 -0.09
C SER A 146 4.38 1.68 0.50
N VAL A 147 4.49 1.77 1.83
CA VAL A 147 5.55 2.55 2.51
C VAL A 147 6.90 1.91 2.28
N TRP A 148 6.99 0.59 2.47
CA TRP A 148 8.22 -0.18 2.24
C TRP A 148 8.65 -0.13 0.77
N MET A 149 7.70 -0.29 -0.17
CA MET A 149 7.96 -0.16 -1.61
C MET A 149 8.49 1.23 -1.97
N THR A 150 7.96 2.30 -1.33
CA THR A 150 8.46 3.67 -1.54
C THR A 150 9.88 3.85 -1.02
N VAL A 151 10.18 3.37 0.19
CA VAL A 151 11.49 3.56 0.82
C VAL A 151 12.58 2.76 0.10
N PHE A 152 12.25 1.55 -0.36
CA PHE A 152 13.21 0.65 -1.05
C PHE A 152 13.14 0.74 -2.58
N ALA A 153 12.62 1.85 -3.13
CA ALA A 153 12.38 2.00 -4.58
C ALA A 153 13.63 1.73 -5.45
N ASP A 154 14.82 2.00 -4.94
CA ASP A 154 16.10 1.82 -5.63
C ASP A 154 16.82 0.49 -5.29
N GLU A 155 16.18 -0.41 -4.54
CA GLU A 155 16.77 -1.66 -4.08
C GLU A 155 16.01 -2.89 -4.65
N PRO A 156 16.30 -3.29 -5.89
CA PRO A 156 15.51 -4.33 -6.60
C PRO A 156 15.40 -5.66 -5.87
N GLN A 157 16.45 -6.09 -5.16
CA GLN A 157 16.47 -7.33 -4.40
C GLN A 157 15.52 -7.30 -3.21
N ILE A 158 15.35 -6.13 -2.58
CA ILE A 158 14.42 -5.92 -1.47
C ILE A 158 13.00 -5.76 -2.01
N LEU A 159 12.79 -5.02 -3.09
CA LEU A 159 11.48 -4.89 -3.72
C LEU A 159 10.88 -6.26 -4.09
N GLN A 160 11.67 -7.12 -4.73
CA GLN A 160 11.24 -8.47 -5.09
C GLN A 160 10.85 -9.28 -3.84
N ALA A 161 11.68 -9.25 -2.79
CA ALA A 161 11.41 -9.96 -1.55
C ALA A 161 10.16 -9.42 -0.83
N LEU A 162 9.91 -8.11 -0.86
CA LEU A 162 8.67 -7.50 -0.31
C LEU A 162 7.43 -8.02 -1.06
N ILE A 163 7.47 -8.04 -2.40
CA ILE A 163 6.36 -8.54 -3.24
C ILE A 163 6.03 -9.99 -2.89
N GLU A 164 7.05 -10.82 -2.70
CA GLU A 164 6.90 -12.25 -2.35
C GLU A 164 6.44 -12.48 -0.90
N SER A 165 6.82 -11.58 0.03
CA SER A 165 6.57 -11.76 1.46
C SER A 165 5.20 -11.25 1.92
N PHE A 166 4.61 -10.28 1.23
CA PHE A 166 3.31 -9.73 1.63
C PHE A 166 2.15 -10.55 1.07
N PRO A 167 1.31 -11.16 1.93
CA PRO A 167 0.15 -11.94 1.50
C PRO A 167 -0.83 -11.12 0.65
N GLY A 168 -1.29 -11.70 -0.44
CA GLY A 168 -2.27 -11.06 -1.33
C GLY A 168 -1.68 -10.11 -2.36
N THR A 169 -0.35 -9.91 -2.38
CA THR A 169 0.31 -9.13 -3.43
C THR A 169 0.26 -9.87 -4.77
N ASN A 170 -0.28 -9.21 -5.80
CA ASN A 170 -0.29 -9.78 -7.15
C ASN A 170 1.03 -9.47 -7.87
N GLY A 171 1.93 -10.44 -7.91
CA GLY A 171 3.24 -10.33 -8.56
C GLY A 171 3.17 -9.97 -10.06
N ALA A 172 2.04 -10.21 -10.74
CA ALA A 172 1.87 -9.85 -12.15
C ALA A 172 1.92 -8.33 -12.42
N TYR A 173 1.71 -7.51 -11.39
CA TYR A 173 1.81 -6.06 -11.49
C TYR A 173 3.26 -5.54 -11.52
N TYR A 174 4.24 -6.39 -11.24
CA TYR A 174 5.63 -6.01 -11.06
C TYR A 174 6.57 -6.68 -12.08
N GLY A 175 7.69 -6.04 -12.36
CA GLY A 175 8.80 -6.60 -13.13
C GLY A 175 9.68 -7.52 -12.29
N LYS A 176 10.63 -8.18 -12.94
CA LYS A 176 11.67 -8.98 -12.26
C LYS A 176 12.59 -8.13 -11.37
N ASP A 177 12.63 -6.84 -11.61
CA ASP A 177 13.34 -5.84 -10.81
C ASP A 177 12.49 -5.25 -9.67
N GLY A 178 11.29 -5.78 -9.44
CA GLY A 178 10.33 -5.27 -8.46
C GLY A 178 9.66 -3.96 -8.85
N LYS A 179 9.99 -3.38 -10.01
CA LYS A 179 9.34 -2.15 -10.50
C LYS A 179 7.97 -2.44 -11.07
N ILE A 180 7.13 -1.44 -10.99
CA ILE A 180 5.74 -1.54 -11.41
C ILE A 180 5.62 -1.59 -12.92
N LYS A 181 4.77 -2.50 -13.42
CA LYS A 181 4.44 -2.65 -14.85
C LYS A 181 3.07 -2.10 -15.18
N LYS A 182 2.09 -2.26 -14.29
CA LYS A 182 0.71 -1.83 -14.52
C LYS A 182 -0.03 -1.55 -13.22
N ILE A 183 -1.14 -0.82 -13.32
CA ILE A 183 -2.00 -0.43 -12.20
C ILE A 183 -3.27 -1.29 -12.16
N MET A 184 -3.84 -1.58 -13.31
CA MET A 184 -5.07 -2.35 -13.51
C MET A 184 -4.82 -3.51 -14.47
#